data_a49bd9ada7c35e0898f7f6c5e4c0e3fe
#
_entry.id   a49bd9ada7c35e0898f7f6c5e4c0e3fe
#
_cell.length_a   1.000
_cell.length_b   1.000
_cell.length_c   1.000
_cell.angle_alpha   90.00
_cell.angle_beta   90.00
_cell.angle_gamma   90.00
#
_symmetry.space_group_name_H-M   'P 1'
#
loop_
_entity.id
_entity.type
_entity.pdbx_description
1 polymer ?
#
loop_
_entity_poly.entity_id
_entity_poly.type
_entity_poly.pdbx_seq_one_letter_code
_entity_poly.pdbx_strand_id
1 'polypeptide(L)'
;MRILLAVDGSPYTQKMLDYLATHPEWLAPVHSYTALTVQPPLPARAAKALGKETVDSYHAEEAQKVLTPVHQFLEKHHVNAQCESRVGHIAETIAQLADAGGYDLLVMGTRGT
;
A
#
# COMPACT_ATOMS: atom_id res chain seq x y z
N MET A 1 -14.82 -7.58 -7.62
CA MET A 1 -13.41 -7.86 -7.93
C MET A 1 -12.55 -7.50 -6.73
N ARG A 2 -11.57 -8.31 -6.43
CA ARG A 2 -10.59 -8.03 -5.37
C ARG A 2 -9.40 -7.30 -5.97
N ILE A 3 -9.14 -6.10 -5.49
CA ILE A 3 -8.14 -5.21 -6.07
C ILE A 3 -7.05 -4.91 -5.05
N LEU A 4 -5.80 -5.08 -5.45
CA LEU A 4 -4.64 -4.72 -4.65
C LEU A 4 -4.10 -3.38 -5.15
N LEU A 5 -4.04 -2.39 -4.25
CA LEU A 5 -3.45 -1.09 -4.55
C LEU A 5 -2.07 -1.03 -3.91
N ALA A 6 -1.02 -0.96 -4.72
CA ALA A 6 0.34 -0.80 -4.21
C ALA A 6 0.67 0.70 -4.19
N VAL A 7 0.96 1.24 -3.01
CA VAL A 7 1.14 2.66 -2.78
C VAL A 7 2.42 2.95 -2.02
N ASP A 8 3.03 4.10 -2.25
CA ASP A 8 4.28 4.50 -1.59
C ASP A 8 4.28 5.94 -1.07
N GLY A 9 3.13 6.62 -1.16
CA GLY A 9 3.02 8.01 -0.73
C GLY A 9 3.62 9.01 -1.70
N SER A 10 4.09 8.56 -2.86
CA SER A 10 4.65 9.43 -3.90
C SER A 10 3.53 10.17 -4.65
N PRO A 11 3.88 11.12 -5.53
CA PRO A 11 2.89 11.73 -6.40
C PRO A 11 2.13 10.73 -7.28
N TYR A 12 2.71 9.56 -7.53
CA TYR A 12 2.03 8.50 -8.29
C TYR A 12 0.86 7.91 -7.51
N THR A 13 0.99 7.80 -6.19
CA THR A 13 -0.13 7.40 -5.33
C THR A 13 -1.28 8.39 -5.45
N GLN A 14 -0.98 9.68 -5.40
CA GLN A 14 -2.02 10.72 -5.55
C GLN A 14 -2.67 10.68 -6.92
N LYS A 15 -1.89 10.49 -7.97
CA LYS A 15 -2.43 10.36 -9.33
C LYS A 15 -3.38 9.16 -9.44
N MET A 16 -3.04 8.06 -8.80
CA MET A 16 -3.91 6.88 -8.76
C MET A 16 -5.24 7.20 -8.08
N LEU A 17 -5.20 7.86 -6.92
CA LEU A 17 -6.42 8.25 -6.20
C LEU A 17 -7.27 9.23 -7.04
N ASP A 18 -6.64 10.17 -7.71
CA ASP A 18 -7.33 11.11 -8.58
C ASP A 18 -8.03 10.39 -9.73
N TYR A 19 -7.37 9.39 -10.30
CA TYR A 19 -7.96 8.56 -11.35
C TYR A 19 -9.19 7.84 -10.84
N LEU A 20 -9.09 7.20 -9.67
CA LEU A 20 -10.24 6.49 -9.09
C LEU A 20 -11.40 7.45 -8.78
N ALA A 21 -11.09 8.66 -8.33
CA ALA A 21 -12.12 9.65 -8.01
C ALA A 21 -12.92 10.07 -9.24
N THR A 22 -12.29 10.04 -10.42
CA THR A 22 -12.95 10.43 -11.69
C THR A 22 -13.52 9.26 -12.46
N HIS A 23 -13.37 8.03 -11.93
CA HIS A 23 -13.87 6.81 -12.57
C HIS A 23 -14.70 6.01 -11.56
N PRO A 24 -15.95 6.45 -11.30
CA PRO A 24 -16.78 5.86 -10.24
C PRO A 24 -17.01 4.36 -10.34
N GLU A 25 -16.91 3.80 -11.54
CA GLU A 25 -17.07 2.37 -11.75
C GLU A 25 -16.06 1.53 -10.98
N TRP A 26 -14.87 2.10 -10.71
CA TRP A 26 -13.86 1.42 -9.90
C TRP A 26 -14.15 1.47 -8.40
N LEU A 27 -15.02 2.39 -7.98
CA LEU A 27 -15.37 2.57 -6.57
C LEU A 27 -16.72 1.94 -6.24
N ALA A 28 -17.26 1.11 -7.12
CA ALA A 28 -18.52 0.44 -6.92
C ALA A 28 -18.44 -0.54 -5.74
N PRO A 29 -19.55 -0.75 -4.98
CA PRO A 29 -19.53 -1.63 -3.82
C PRO A 29 -19.19 -3.09 -4.10
N VAL A 30 -19.26 -3.52 -5.36
CA VAL A 30 -18.90 -4.87 -5.76
C VAL A 30 -17.38 -5.12 -5.63
N HIS A 31 -16.58 -4.07 -5.59
CA HIS A 31 -15.13 -4.17 -5.47
C HIS A 31 -14.70 -4.10 -4.01
N SER A 32 -13.67 -4.88 -3.67
CA SER A 32 -12.98 -4.76 -2.39
C SER A 32 -11.52 -4.42 -2.65
N TYR A 33 -10.97 -3.55 -1.81
CA TYR A 33 -9.62 -3.03 -1.98
C TYR A 33 -8.74 -3.43 -0.81
N THR A 34 -7.48 -3.75 -1.11
CA THR A 34 -6.43 -3.83 -0.11
C THR A 34 -5.35 -2.84 -0.53
N ALA A 35 -5.07 -1.87 0.32
CA ALA A 35 -3.98 -0.92 0.10
C ALA A 35 -2.71 -1.49 0.76
N LEU A 36 -1.68 -1.66 -0.03
CA LEU A 36 -0.40 -2.24 0.41
C LEU A 36 0.72 -1.24 0.23
N THR A 37 1.50 -1.04 1.27
CA THR A 37 2.79 -0.35 1.15
C THR A 37 3.90 -1.29 1.56
N VAL A 38 4.98 -1.31 0.80
CA VAL A 38 6.17 -2.12 1.07
C VAL A 38 7.35 -1.18 1.25
N GLN A 39 8.05 -1.34 2.36
CA GLN A 39 9.25 -0.55 2.65
C GLN A 39 10.49 -1.41 2.50
N PRO A 40 11.58 -0.86 1.95
CA PRO A 40 12.85 -1.58 1.97
C PRO A 40 13.33 -1.71 3.41
N PRO A 41 14.02 -2.81 3.76
CA PRO A 41 14.59 -2.94 5.09
C PRO A 41 15.68 -1.89 5.31
N LEU A 42 15.87 -1.48 6.55
CA LEU A 42 16.99 -0.62 6.89
C LEU A 42 18.30 -1.39 6.70
N PRO A 43 19.40 -0.70 6.39
CA PRO A 43 20.70 -1.36 6.33
C PRO A 43 20.98 -2.11 7.64
N ALA A 44 21.58 -3.30 7.54
CA ALA A 44 21.78 -4.18 8.69
C ALA A 44 22.50 -3.48 9.85
N ARG A 45 23.50 -2.65 9.54
CA ARG A 45 24.25 -1.90 10.55
C ARG A 45 23.37 -0.90 11.30
N ALA A 46 22.52 -0.17 10.57
CA ALA A 46 21.59 0.78 11.16
C ALA A 46 20.54 0.08 12.01
N ALA A 47 19.98 -1.01 11.49
CA ALA A 47 18.99 -1.79 12.21
C ALA A 47 19.55 -2.35 13.52
N LYS A 48 20.79 -2.84 13.49
CA LYS A 48 21.45 -3.39 14.67
C LYS A 48 21.72 -2.29 15.71
N ALA A 49 22.10 -1.10 15.27
CA ALA A 49 22.37 0.03 16.15
C ALA A 49 21.11 0.53 16.85
N LEU A 50 19.98 0.55 16.14
CA LEU A 50 18.71 1.05 16.66
C LEU A 50 17.97 0.03 17.53
N GLY A 51 18.12 -1.25 17.23
CA GLY A 51 17.38 -2.32 17.89
C GLY A 51 16.04 -2.60 17.20
N LYS A 52 15.56 -3.82 17.41
CA LYS A 52 14.35 -4.32 16.73
C LYS A 52 13.12 -3.47 17.00
N GLU A 53 12.90 -3.08 18.25
CA GLU A 53 11.72 -2.32 18.65
C GLU A 53 11.66 -0.95 17.96
N THR A 54 12.79 -0.26 17.91
CA THR A 54 12.89 1.03 17.23
C THR A 54 12.68 0.90 15.73
N VAL A 55 13.26 -0.14 15.12
CA VAL A 55 13.09 -0.41 13.69
C VAL A 55 11.63 -0.71 13.36
N ASP A 56 10.97 -1.55 14.16
CA ASP A 56 9.56 -1.88 13.96
C ASP A 56 8.67 -0.64 14.09
N SER A 57 8.94 0.22 15.06
CA SER A 57 8.20 1.47 15.24
C SER A 57 8.40 2.41 14.04
N TYR A 58 9.62 2.51 13.55
CA TYR A 58 9.92 3.33 12.37
C TYR A 58 9.08 2.86 11.17
N HIS A 59 9.10 1.56 10.87
CA HIS A 59 8.36 1.02 9.74
C HIS A 59 6.85 1.20 9.92
N ALA A 60 6.33 1.01 11.12
CA ALA A 60 4.91 1.20 11.40
C ALA A 60 4.48 2.65 11.17
N GLU A 61 5.27 3.61 11.64
CA GLU A 61 4.97 5.03 11.46
C GLU A 61 5.03 5.45 9.99
N GLU A 62 6.04 4.99 9.26
CA GLU A 62 6.16 5.29 7.84
C GLU A 62 5.02 4.68 7.03
N ALA A 63 4.63 3.44 7.35
CA ALA A 63 3.50 2.80 6.70
C ALA A 63 2.20 3.58 6.95
N GLN A 64 1.99 4.05 8.16
CA GLN A 64 0.80 4.79 8.52
C GLN A 64 0.70 6.11 7.76
N LYS A 65 1.81 6.81 7.58
CA LYS A 65 1.85 8.05 6.80
C LYS A 65 1.39 7.84 5.36
N VAL A 66 1.75 6.69 4.79
CA VAL A 66 1.39 6.35 3.41
C VAL A 66 -0.04 5.86 3.32
N LEU A 67 -0.45 4.97 4.23
CA LEU A 67 -1.74 4.28 4.14
C LEU A 67 -2.91 5.11 4.62
N THR A 68 -2.72 6.01 5.60
CA THR A 68 -3.82 6.79 6.16
C THR A 68 -4.57 7.61 5.10
N PRO A 69 -3.89 8.38 4.23
CA PRO A 69 -4.60 9.13 3.20
C PRO A 69 -5.37 8.24 2.23
N VAL A 70 -4.80 7.08 1.88
CA VAL A 70 -5.44 6.13 0.97
C VAL A 70 -6.68 5.53 1.62
N HIS A 71 -6.56 5.10 2.87
CA HIS A 71 -7.68 4.54 3.61
C HIS A 71 -8.81 5.56 3.77
N GLN A 72 -8.48 6.81 4.11
CA GLN A 72 -9.46 7.89 4.24
C GLN A 72 -10.19 8.14 2.92
N PHE A 73 -9.47 8.11 1.80
CA PHE A 73 -10.06 8.26 0.48
C PHE A 73 -11.08 7.16 0.19
N LEU A 74 -10.70 5.90 0.42
CA LEU A 74 -11.57 4.76 0.15
C LEU A 74 -12.78 4.75 1.09
N GLU A 75 -12.57 5.07 2.35
CA GLU A 75 -13.67 5.18 3.34
C GLU A 75 -14.65 6.27 2.97
N LYS A 76 -14.16 7.42 2.51
CA LYS A 76 -15.00 8.52 2.06
C LYS A 76 -15.91 8.11 0.91
N HIS A 77 -15.46 7.21 0.07
CA HIS A 77 -16.24 6.70 -1.06
C HIS A 77 -17.03 5.43 -0.72
N HIS A 78 -17.09 5.07 0.57
CA HIS A 78 -17.82 3.91 1.08
C HIS A 78 -17.38 2.59 0.44
N VAL A 79 -16.08 2.48 0.17
CA VAL A 79 -15.49 1.28 -0.43
C VAL A 79 -14.96 0.38 0.67
N ASN A 80 -15.19 -0.93 0.55
CA ASN A 80 -14.61 -1.92 1.46
C ASN A 80 -13.09 -1.95 1.23
N ALA A 81 -12.33 -1.56 2.26
CA ALA A 81 -10.89 -1.41 2.15
C ALA A 81 -10.17 -1.93 3.38
N GLN A 82 -9.06 -2.61 3.14
CA GLN A 82 -8.12 -3.04 4.16
C GLN A 82 -6.74 -2.45 3.85
N CYS A 83 -5.91 -2.32 4.87
CA CYS A 83 -4.55 -1.81 4.71
C CYS A 83 -3.55 -2.82 5.22
N GLU A 84 -2.48 -3.01 4.49
CA GLU A 84 -1.38 -3.89 4.86
C GLU A 84 -0.04 -3.21 4.61
N SER A 85 0.95 -3.53 5.44
CA SER A 85 2.31 -3.08 5.25
C SER A 85 3.27 -4.26 5.36
N ARG A 86 4.34 -4.19 4.60
CA ARG A 86 5.39 -5.22 4.59
C ARG A 86 6.75 -4.54 4.51
N VAL A 87 7.77 -5.25 4.95
CA VAL A 87 9.16 -4.84 4.82
C VAL A 87 9.88 -5.89 3.98
N GLY A 88 10.54 -5.47 2.91
CA GLY A 88 11.22 -6.38 2.00
C GLY A 88 11.54 -5.74 0.67
N HIS A 89 11.88 -6.55 -0.30
CA HIS A 89 12.08 -6.10 -1.69
C HIS A 89 10.73 -5.72 -2.26
N ILE A 90 10.60 -4.47 -2.69
CA ILE A 90 9.31 -3.88 -3.03
C ILE A 90 8.58 -4.68 -4.13
N ALA A 91 9.20 -4.83 -5.28
CA ALA A 91 8.55 -5.50 -6.41
C ALA A 91 8.23 -6.96 -6.12
N GLU A 92 9.16 -7.70 -5.52
CA GLU A 92 8.96 -9.10 -5.16
C GLU A 92 7.82 -9.28 -4.15
N THR A 93 7.79 -8.43 -3.12
CA THR A 93 6.78 -8.52 -2.07
C THR A 93 5.39 -8.23 -2.63
N ILE A 94 5.27 -7.22 -3.49
CA ILE A 94 4.01 -6.90 -4.15
C ILE A 94 3.55 -8.08 -5.01
N ALA A 95 4.45 -8.65 -5.80
CA ALA A 95 4.13 -9.77 -6.68
C ALA A 95 3.69 -10.99 -5.89
N GLN A 96 4.38 -11.31 -4.81
CA GLN A 96 4.04 -12.45 -3.95
C GLN A 96 2.68 -12.28 -3.31
N LEU A 97 2.38 -11.08 -2.82
CA LEU A 97 1.10 -10.82 -2.16
C LEU A 97 -0.05 -10.82 -3.17
N ALA A 98 0.16 -10.25 -4.34
CA ALA A 98 -0.83 -10.24 -5.40
C ALA A 98 -1.21 -11.67 -5.82
N ASP A 99 -0.20 -12.52 -5.91
CA ASP A 99 -0.37 -13.92 -6.31
C ASP A 99 -1.04 -14.75 -5.21
N ALA A 100 -0.50 -14.67 -3.99
CA ALA A 100 -0.98 -15.47 -2.86
C ALA A 100 -2.35 -15.03 -2.34
N GLY A 101 -2.70 -13.76 -2.50
CA GLY A 101 -3.93 -13.18 -1.97
C GLY A 101 -5.17 -13.39 -2.83
N GLY A 102 -5.02 -13.97 -4.01
CA GLY A 102 -6.16 -14.19 -4.91
C GLY A 102 -6.77 -12.90 -5.43
N TYR A 103 -5.95 -11.89 -5.67
CA TYR A 103 -6.42 -10.62 -6.22
C TYR A 103 -6.67 -10.72 -7.72
N ASP A 104 -7.71 -10.05 -8.17
CA ASP A 104 -8.09 -10.04 -9.58
C ASP A 104 -7.35 -8.97 -10.37
N LEU A 105 -6.92 -7.91 -9.68
CA LEU A 105 -6.27 -6.77 -10.32
C LEU A 105 -5.25 -6.15 -9.37
N LEU A 106 -4.11 -5.76 -9.91
CA LEU A 106 -3.10 -4.98 -9.22
C LEU A 106 -3.01 -3.60 -9.85
N VAL A 107 -3.19 -2.57 -9.03
CA VAL A 107 -3.03 -1.17 -9.46
C VAL A 107 -1.83 -0.58 -8.74
N MET A 108 -0.91 -0.02 -9.48
CA MET A 108 0.34 0.52 -8.94
C MET A 108 0.26 2.05 -8.84
N GLY A 109 0.31 2.56 -7.63
CA GLY A 109 0.47 3.99 -7.38
C GLY A 109 1.83 4.28 -6.77
N THR A 110 2.89 3.75 -7.38
CA THR A 110 4.26 3.84 -6.87
C THR A 110 5.21 4.36 -7.94
N ARG A 111 6.41 4.74 -7.52
CA ARG A 111 7.47 5.13 -8.44
C ARG A 111 7.97 4.00 -9.32
N GLY A 112 7.78 2.77 -8.89
CA GLY A 112 8.17 1.61 -9.67
C GLY A 112 9.66 1.26 -9.66
N THR A 113 10.42 1.85 -8.76
CA THR A 113 11.86 1.55 -8.63
C THR A 113 12.21 0.94 -7.30
#